data_f248f84d9f02826f26bde335f2aad016
#
_entry.id   f248f84d9f02826f26bde335f2aad016
#
_cell.length_a   1.000
_cell.length_b   1.000
_cell.length_c   1.000
_cell.angle_alpha   90.00
_cell.angle_beta   90.00
_cell.angle_gamma   90.00
#
_symmetry.space_group_name_H-M   'P 1'
#
loop_
_entity.id
_entity.type
_entity.pdbx_description
1 polymer ?
#
loop_
_entity_poly.entity_id
_entity_poly.type
_entity_poly.pdbx_seq_one_letter_code
_entity_poly.pdbx_strand_id
1 'polypeptide(L)' 'MSVIVSVNEMRVKLEELRSEHRDLDDVIQRLTETSPFNQLQIQRLKKRKLALKDQITKLESKLLPDIIA' A
#
# COMPACT_ATOMS: atom_id res chain seq x y z
N MET A 1 8.14 -12.25 25.18
CA MET A 1 7.94 -11.36 24.41
C MET A 1 6.55 -11.22 24.01
N SER A 2 6.15 -10.18 23.98
CA SER A 2 4.82 -9.97 23.65
C SER A 2 4.64 -10.05 22.19
N VAL A 3 3.70 -10.80 21.84
CA VAL A 3 3.46 -10.85 20.47
C VAL A 3 2.30 -9.99 20.18
N ILE A 4 1.84 -9.27 21.12
CA ILE A 4 0.71 -8.44 20.86
C ILE A 4 1.17 -7.14 20.29
N VAL A 5 0.87 -6.95 19.04
CA VAL A 5 1.14 -5.69 18.42
C VAL A 5 -0.05 -4.83 18.77
N SER A 6 0.17 -3.69 19.34
CA SER A 6 -0.93 -2.87 19.75
C SER A 6 -1.70 -2.37 18.53
N VAL A 7 -2.97 -2.10 18.75
CA VAL A 7 -3.82 -1.61 17.67
C VAL A 7 -3.27 -0.29 17.13
N ASN A 8 -2.71 0.53 18.01
CA ASN A 8 -2.11 1.78 17.59
C ASN A 8 -0.95 1.56 16.63
N GLU A 9 -0.11 0.58 16.93
CA GLU A 9 1.01 0.28 16.04
C GLU A 9 0.54 -0.19 14.69
N MET A 10 -0.51 -0.99 14.67
CA MET A 10 -1.07 -1.46 13.43
C MET A 10 -1.67 -0.31 12.62
N ARG A 11 -2.32 0.63 13.30
CA ARG A 11 -2.88 1.78 12.62
C ARG A 11 -1.80 2.68 12.04
N VAL A 12 -0.72 2.88 12.78
CA VAL A 12 0.39 3.67 12.29
C VAL A 12 0.99 3.00 11.05
N LYS A 13 1.17 1.69 11.12
CA LYS A 13 1.69 0.96 9.98
C LYS A 13 0.77 1.08 8.78
N LEU A 14 -0.52 1.00 9.01
CA LEU A 14 -1.50 1.10 7.94
C LEU A 14 -1.43 2.48 7.28
N GLU A 15 -1.29 3.54 8.09
CA GLU A 15 -1.17 4.88 7.54
C GLU A 15 0.08 5.03 6.71
N GLU A 16 1.18 4.44 7.17
CA GLU A 16 2.42 4.49 6.41
C GLU A 16 2.26 3.79 5.07
N LEU A 17 1.63 2.64 5.07
CA LEU A 17 1.41 1.90 3.83
C LEU A 17 0.50 2.66 2.88
N ARG A 18 -0.54 3.27 3.42
CA ARG A 18 -1.44 4.07 2.59
C ARG A 18 -0.73 5.26 1.97
N SER A 19 0.13 5.89 2.74
CA SER A 19 0.90 7.03 2.26
C SER A 19 1.83 6.60 1.13
N GLU A 20 2.53 5.49 1.33
CA GLU A 20 3.40 4.97 0.29
C GLU A 20 2.63 4.59 -0.97
N HIS A 21 1.48 4.00 -0.78
CA HIS A 21 0.64 3.60 -1.91
C HIS A 21 0.23 4.83 -2.72
N ARG A 22 -0.16 5.88 -2.03
CA ARG A 22 -0.55 7.11 -2.69
C ARG A 22 0.62 7.74 -3.43
N ASP A 23 1.79 7.74 -2.79
CA ASP A 23 2.97 8.31 -3.41
C ASP A 23 3.35 7.55 -4.68
N LEU A 24 3.27 6.24 -4.63
CA LEU A 24 3.56 5.43 -5.79
C LEU A 24 2.57 5.67 -6.91
N ASP A 25 1.31 5.79 -6.55
CA ASP A 25 0.29 6.05 -7.56
C ASP A 25 0.56 7.37 -8.28
N ASP A 26 0.97 8.38 -7.52
CA ASP A 26 1.29 9.68 -8.08
C ASP A 26 2.51 9.61 -8.99
N VAL A 27 3.54 8.88 -8.57
CA VAL A 27 4.75 8.71 -9.37
C VAL A 27 4.43 7.97 -10.65
N ILE A 28 3.62 6.92 -10.56
CA ILE A 28 3.23 6.16 -11.75
C ILE A 28 2.50 7.04 -12.73
N GLN A 29 1.59 7.86 -12.24
CA GLN A 29 0.82 8.74 -13.09
C GLN A 29 1.74 9.73 -13.80
N ARG A 30 2.67 10.32 -13.06
CA ARG A 30 3.59 11.29 -13.64
C ARG A 30 4.48 10.64 -14.69
N LEU A 31 4.99 9.45 -14.41
CA LEU A 31 5.82 8.76 -15.37
C LEU A 31 5.04 8.39 -16.62
N THR A 32 3.81 8.00 -16.44
CA THR A 32 2.98 7.64 -17.59
C THR A 32 2.77 8.84 -18.49
N GLU A 33 2.68 10.02 -17.91
CA GLU A 33 2.45 11.24 -18.69
C GLU A 33 3.73 11.81 -19.29
N THR A 34 4.82 11.76 -18.52
CA THR A 34 6.05 12.40 -18.96
C THR A 34 7.02 11.47 -19.66
N SER A 35 6.96 10.20 -19.35
CA SER A 35 7.88 9.23 -19.95
C SER A 35 7.15 7.94 -20.27
N PRO A 36 6.20 7.99 -21.18
CA PRO A 36 5.38 6.80 -21.46
C PRO A 36 6.18 5.65 -22.05
N PHE A 37 7.37 5.91 -22.58
CA PHE A 37 8.18 4.82 -23.11
C PHE A 37 9.02 4.14 -22.04
N ASN A 38 8.95 4.59 -20.81
CA ASN A 38 9.68 3.95 -19.72
C ASN A 38 8.83 2.85 -19.12
N GLN A 39 8.42 1.92 -19.95
CA GLN A 39 7.45 0.91 -19.56
C GLN A 39 7.97 -0.01 -18.46
N LEU A 40 9.24 -0.35 -18.52
CA LEU A 40 9.79 -1.27 -17.55
C LEU A 40 9.70 -0.70 -16.14
N GLN A 41 10.06 0.57 -15.99
CA GLN A 41 10.01 1.20 -14.69
C GLN A 41 8.57 1.38 -14.21
N ILE A 42 7.69 1.74 -15.12
CA ILE A 42 6.28 1.87 -14.79
C ILE A 42 5.72 0.55 -14.29
N GLN A 43 6.07 -0.54 -14.96
CA GLN A 43 5.58 -1.84 -14.54
C GLN A 43 6.13 -2.25 -13.18
N ARG A 44 7.38 -1.93 -12.89
CA ARG A 44 7.96 -2.22 -11.59
C ARG A 44 7.24 -1.47 -10.49
N LEU A 45 6.93 -0.21 -10.74
CA LEU A 45 6.24 0.61 -9.76
C LEU A 45 4.81 0.12 -9.56
N LYS A 46 4.15 -0.29 -10.62
CA LYS A 46 2.81 -0.85 -10.50
C LYS A 46 2.81 -2.13 -9.67
N LYS A 47 3.82 -2.94 -9.86
CA LYS A 47 3.94 -4.18 -9.10
C LYS A 47 4.12 -3.88 -7.62
N ARG A 48 4.95 -2.90 -7.31
CA ARG A 48 5.16 -2.49 -5.92
C ARG A 48 3.87 -1.93 -5.33
N LYS A 49 3.14 -1.17 -6.11
CA LYS A 49 1.88 -0.61 -5.66
C LYS A 49 0.88 -1.72 -5.31
N LEU A 50 0.84 -2.75 -6.13
CA LEU A 50 -0.05 -3.88 -5.86
C LEU A 50 0.36 -4.62 -4.60
N ALA A 51 1.66 -4.76 -4.36
CA ALA A 51 2.14 -5.40 -3.14
C ALA A 51 1.74 -4.59 -1.91
N LEU A 52 1.86 -3.27 -2.01
CA LEU A 52 1.44 -2.40 -0.91
C LEU A 52 -0.05 -2.50 -0.66
N LYS A 53 -0.82 -2.53 -1.72
CA LYS A 53 -2.27 -2.66 -1.60
C LYS A 53 -2.64 -3.96 -0.90
N ASP A 54 -1.93 -5.02 -1.20
CA ASP A 54 -2.17 -6.30 -0.57
C ASP A 54 -1.89 -6.23 0.92
N GLN A 55 -0.80 -5.59 1.31
CA GLN A 55 -0.47 -5.42 2.71
C GLN A 55 -1.50 -4.56 3.43
N ILE A 56 -1.96 -3.50 2.76
CA ILE A 56 -2.98 -2.64 3.33
C ILE A 56 -4.26 -3.44 3.60
N THR A 57 -4.66 -4.22 2.64
CA THR A 57 -5.86 -5.03 2.77
C THR A 57 -5.74 -6.02 3.94
N LYS A 58 -4.58 -6.63 4.06
CA LYS A 58 -4.36 -7.58 5.15
C LYS A 58 -4.41 -6.90 6.51
N LEU A 59 -3.81 -5.73 6.62
CA LEU A 59 -3.85 -4.99 7.87
C LEU A 59 -5.24 -4.52 8.21
N GLU A 60 -5.96 -4.03 7.22
CA GLU A 60 -7.33 -3.61 7.44
C GLU A 60 -8.18 -4.77 7.91
N SER A 61 -7.94 -5.92 7.37
CA SER A 61 -8.67 -7.11 7.75
C SER A 61 -8.43 -7.49 9.20
N LYS A 62 -7.22 -7.23 9.69
CA LYS A 62 -6.89 -7.51 11.07
C LYS A 62 -7.43 -6.45 12.01
N LEU A 63 -7.46 -5.21 11.57
CA LEU A 63 -7.92 -4.13 12.40
C LEU A 63 -9.43 -4.05 12.49
N LEU A 64 -10.09 -4.36 11.41
CA LEU A 64 -11.53 -4.29 11.37
C LEU A 64 -12.07 -5.67 11.52
N PRO A 65 -12.85 -5.91 12.54
CA PRO A 65 -13.44 -7.22 12.71
C PRO A 65 -14.36 -7.47 11.53
N ASP A 66 -14.50 -8.69 11.24
CA ASP A 66 -15.31 -9.03 10.13
C ASP A 66 -16.74 -8.74 10.44
N ILE A 67 -17.21 -7.69 9.89
CA ILE A 67 -18.52 -7.34 10.16
C ILE A 67 -19.42 -7.72 9.10
N ILE A 68 -18.95 -8.30 8.13
CA ILE A 68 -19.80 -8.63 7.08
C ILE A 68 -20.63 -9.73 7.45
N ALA A 69 -21.77 -9.51 7.52
CA ALA A 69 -22.66 -10.57 7.90
C ALA A 69 -22.89 -11.49 6.74
#